data_006757a3575f5f7b604c27b9d2092e24
#
_entry.id   006757a3575f5f7b604c27b9d2092e24
#
_cell.length_a   1.000
_cell.length_b   1.000
_cell.length_c   1.000
_cell.angle_alpha   90.00
_cell.angle_beta   90.00
_cell.angle_gamma   90.00
#
_symmetry.space_group_name_H-M   'P 1'
#
loop_
_entity.id
_entity.type
_entity.pdbx_description
1 polymer ?
#
loop_
_entity_poly.entity_id
_entity_poly.type
_entity_poly.pdbx_seq_one_letter_code
_entity_poly.pdbx_strand_id
1 'polypeptide(L)'
;MTTLLNIDAQQVAHEATLAADKAKDAYLTKWKESTGGNEYGEPMYCGFGWVQCTPEHKGNTRLGKQERAVLEAMGFKKDWTGKSYQLWNAGGYAGQSMDVKEAACDAYAGVLNSYGVKAHACSRAD
;
A
#
# COMPACT_ATOMS: atom_id res chain seq x y z
N MET A 1 13.00 17.24 -6.09
CA MET A 1 12.27 16.25 -5.31
C MET A 1 11.00 15.86 -6.03
N THR A 2 10.79 14.57 -6.27
CA THR A 2 9.59 14.10 -6.95
C THR A 2 8.41 14.08 -5.98
N THR A 3 7.29 14.66 -6.39
CA THR A 3 6.06 14.72 -5.59
C THR A 3 4.91 14.09 -6.38
N LEU A 4 3.74 14.00 -5.75
CA LEU A 4 2.53 13.48 -6.42
C LEU A 4 2.22 14.19 -7.73
N LEU A 5 2.60 15.46 -7.87
CA LEU A 5 2.33 16.24 -9.08
C LEU A 5 3.23 15.87 -10.25
N ASN A 6 4.35 15.22 -9.96
CA ASN A 6 5.39 14.94 -10.96
C ASN A 6 5.49 13.47 -11.35
N ILE A 7 4.57 12.63 -10.88
CA ILE A 7 4.58 11.20 -11.19
C ILE A 7 3.52 10.85 -12.23
N ASP A 8 3.77 9.77 -12.97
CA ASP A 8 2.75 9.13 -13.79
C ASP A 8 2.00 8.15 -12.90
N ALA A 9 0.75 8.49 -12.55
CA ALA A 9 -0.03 7.72 -11.60
C ALA A 9 -0.18 6.25 -12.01
N GLN A 10 -0.42 5.98 -13.30
CA GLN A 10 -0.62 4.60 -13.78
C GLN A 10 0.67 3.80 -13.73
N GLN A 11 1.77 4.39 -14.16
CA GLN A 11 3.07 3.73 -14.16
C GLN A 11 3.54 3.44 -12.74
N VAL A 12 3.47 4.41 -11.86
CA VAL A 12 3.91 4.25 -10.47
C VAL A 12 3.03 3.25 -9.74
N ALA A 13 1.71 3.30 -9.94
CA ALA A 13 0.79 2.32 -9.35
C ALA A 13 1.10 0.90 -9.84
N HIS A 14 1.41 0.75 -11.12
CA HIS A 14 1.78 -0.55 -11.69
C HIS A 14 3.06 -1.10 -11.05
N GLU A 15 4.11 -0.28 -10.96
CA GLU A 15 5.36 -0.68 -10.32
C GLU A 15 5.14 -1.04 -8.85
N ALA A 16 4.37 -0.22 -8.14
CA ALA A 16 4.10 -0.44 -6.73
C ALA A 16 3.28 -1.72 -6.51
N THR A 17 2.30 -1.99 -7.39
CA THR A 17 1.50 -3.21 -7.33
C THR A 17 2.35 -4.46 -7.57
N LEU A 18 3.25 -4.40 -8.55
CA LEU A 18 4.18 -5.51 -8.79
C LEU A 18 5.09 -5.75 -7.59
N ALA A 19 5.59 -4.70 -6.96
CA ALA A 19 6.43 -4.81 -5.77
C ALA A 19 5.63 -5.41 -4.60
N ALA A 20 4.39 -5.00 -4.43
CA ALA A 20 3.51 -5.53 -3.38
C ALA A 20 3.24 -7.02 -3.59
N ASP A 21 2.92 -7.42 -4.82
CA ASP A 21 2.71 -8.83 -5.17
C ASP A 21 3.96 -9.67 -4.89
N LYS A 22 5.11 -9.18 -5.31
CA LYS A 22 6.37 -9.88 -5.11
C LYS A 22 6.70 -10.03 -3.62
N ALA A 23 6.47 -8.99 -2.82
CA ALA A 23 6.71 -9.02 -1.39
C ALA A 23 5.75 -9.99 -0.69
N LYS A 24 4.48 -10.01 -1.10
CA LYS A 24 3.48 -10.94 -0.60
C LYS A 24 3.92 -12.38 -0.86
N ASP A 25 4.28 -12.69 -2.10
CA ASP A 25 4.70 -14.05 -2.48
C ASP A 25 5.99 -14.46 -1.77
N ALA A 26 6.95 -13.56 -1.64
CA ALA A 26 8.20 -13.82 -0.92
C ALA A 26 7.94 -14.11 0.55
N TYR A 27 7.04 -13.36 1.18
CA TYR A 27 6.67 -13.58 2.58
C TYR A 27 6.04 -14.96 2.78
N LEU A 28 5.09 -15.31 1.92
CA LEU A 28 4.40 -16.61 2.00
C LEU A 28 5.37 -17.77 1.77
N THR A 29 6.26 -17.64 0.80
CA THR A 29 7.27 -18.66 0.51
C THR A 29 8.19 -18.87 1.71
N LYS A 30 8.69 -17.78 2.28
CA LYS A 30 9.58 -17.83 3.43
C LYS A 30 8.89 -18.43 4.65
N TRP A 31 7.64 -18.08 4.86
CA TRP A 31 6.85 -18.64 5.96
C TRP A 31 6.64 -20.14 5.78
N LYS A 32 6.32 -20.60 4.57
CA LYS A 32 6.16 -22.03 4.29
C LYS A 32 7.46 -22.79 4.51
N GLU A 33 8.59 -22.24 4.09
CA GLU A 33 9.90 -22.84 4.30
C GLU A 33 10.23 -22.97 5.79
N SER A 34 9.95 -21.92 6.57
CA SER A 34 10.28 -21.93 8.00
C SER A 34 9.35 -22.81 8.83
N THR A 35 8.12 -23.02 8.39
CA THR A 35 7.12 -23.83 9.12
C THR A 35 6.94 -25.23 8.54
N GLY A 36 7.66 -25.57 7.48
CA GLY A 36 7.49 -26.84 6.81
C GLY A 36 6.21 -26.96 6.01
N GLY A 37 5.60 -25.82 5.64
CA GLY A 37 4.37 -25.81 4.86
C GLY A 37 3.16 -26.30 5.65
N ASN A 38 2.97 -25.72 6.83
CA ASN A 38 1.98 -26.22 7.76
C ASN A 38 0.57 -26.30 7.20
N GLU A 39 -0.27 -27.02 7.90
CA GLU A 39 -1.65 -27.30 7.54
C GLU A 39 -2.60 -26.11 7.60
N TYR A 40 -2.18 -25.01 8.25
CA TYR A 40 -3.03 -23.82 8.40
C TYR A 40 -3.01 -22.90 7.18
N GLY A 41 -2.09 -23.10 6.25
CA GLY A 41 -2.09 -22.40 4.98
C GLY A 41 -1.56 -20.95 5.00
N GLU A 42 -1.56 -20.28 6.14
CA GLU A 42 -1.10 -18.90 6.24
C GLU A 42 -0.67 -18.52 7.66
N PRO A 43 0.12 -17.44 7.84
CA PRO A 43 0.46 -16.94 9.17
C PRO A 43 -0.77 -16.60 10.00
N MET A 44 -0.65 -16.75 11.32
CA MET A 44 -1.81 -16.83 12.22
C MET A 44 -2.54 -15.53 12.53
N TYR A 45 -1.88 -14.38 12.42
CA TYR A 45 -2.52 -13.12 12.82
C TYR A 45 -3.45 -12.59 11.76
N CYS A 46 -4.73 -12.47 12.11
CA CYS A 46 -5.73 -11.87 11.23
C CYS A 46 -5.74 -10.35 11.38
N GLY A 47 -5.97 -9.64 10.30
CA GLY A 47 -6.05 -8.19 10.34
C GLY A 47 -6.07 -7.54 8.97
N PHE A 48 -5.89 -6.23 9.01
CA PHE A 48 -5.96 -5.39 7.82
C PHE A 48 -4.63 -4.66 7.60
N GLY A 49 -4.29 -4.43 6.33
CA GLY A 49 -3.14 -3.61 5.95
C GLY A 49 -3.54 -2.60 4.89
N TRP A 50 -3.00 -1.40 4.97
CA TRP A 50 -3.23 -0.37 3.96
C TRP A 50 -2.00 0.52 3.82
N VAL A 51 -1.93 1.21 2.67
CA VAL A 51 -0.94 2.25 2.43
C VAL A 51 -1.61 3.59 2.69
N GLN A 52 -0.96 4.42 3.50
CA GLN A 52 -1.47 5.74 3.81
C GLN A 52 -0.62 6.80 3.15
N CYS A 53 -1.26 7.75 2.49
CA CYS A 53 -0.59 8.86 1.84
C CYS A 53 -1.39 10.15 2.10
N THR A 54 -0.69 11.19 2.58
CA THR A 54 -1.32 12.48 2.87
C THR A 54 -0.84 13.49 1.83
N PRO A 55 -1.77 14.15 1.11
CA PRO A 55 -1.40 15.21 0.17
C PRO A 55 -0.66 16.36 0.88
N GLU A 56 0.28 16.98 0.19
CA GLU A 56 1.07 18.07 0.75
C GLU A 56 0.31 19.40 0.76
N HIS A 57 -0.61 19.59 -0.19
CA HIS A 57 -1.33 20.85 -0.37
C HIS A 57 -2.78 20.71 0.09
N LYS A 58 -3.35 21.83 0.51
CA LYS A 58 -4.73 21.87 1.01
C LYS A 58 -5.72 21.52 -0.11
N GLY A 59 -6.82 20.85 0.27
CA GLY A 59 -7.82 20.36 -0.67
C GLY A 59 -8.56 21.44 -1.46
N ASN A 60 -8.59 22.68 -0.97
CA ASN A 60 -9.24 23.78 -1.65
C ASN A 60 -8.31 24.53 -2.63
N THR A 61 -7.05 24.10 -2.74
CA THR A 61 -6.09 24.68 -3.68
C THR A 61 -6.04 23.89 -4.98
N ARG A 62 -5.58 24.54 -6.06
CA ARG A 62 -5.42 23.86 -7.34
C ARG A 62 -4.45 22.68 -7.24
N LEU A 63 -3.31 22.88 -6.59
CA LEU A 63 -2.30 21.83 -6.44
C LEU A 63 -2.83 20.68 -5.57
N GLY A 64 -3.54 21.00 -4.49
CA GLY A 64 -4.14 19.99 -3.63
C GLY A 64 -5.18 19.14 -4.36
N LYS A 65 -5.98 19.75 -5.23
CA LYS A 65 -6.96 19.02 -6.04
C LYS A 65 -6.25 18.09 -7.03
N GLN A 66 -5.14 18.53 -7.63
CA GLN A 66 -4.35 17.70 -8.54
C GLN A 66 -3.71 16.52 -7.81
N GLU A 67 -3.18 16.73 -6.62
CA GLU A 67 -2.63 15.63 -5.81
C GLU A 67 -3.69 14.56 -5.52
N ARG A 68 -4.88 14.99 -5.15
CA ARG A 68 -5.97 14.08 -4.84
C ARG A 68 -6.43 13.31 -6.07
N ALA A 69 -6.45 13.97 -7.22
CA ALA A 69 -6.77 13.30 -8.49
C ALA A 69 -5.74 12.21 -8.82
N VAL A 70 -4.44 12.46 -8.56
CA VAL A 70 -3.39 11.46 -8.77
C VAL A 70 -3.62 10.26 -7.84
N LEU A 71 -3.87 10.51 -6.56
CA LEU A 71 -4.12 9.43 -5.61
C LEU A 71 -5.35 8.61 -5.97
N GLU A 72 -6.42 9.26 -6.38
CA GLU A 72 -7.63 8.57 -6.81
C GLU A 72 -7.39 7.74 -8.08
N ALA A 73 -6.59 8.26 -9.00
CA ALA A 73 -6.20 7.52 -10.22
C ALA A 73 -5.39 6.27 -9.88
N MET A 74 -4.65 6.27 -8.77
CA MET A 74 -3.92 5.11 -8.28
C MET A 74 -4.79 4.12 -7.49
N GLY A 75 -6.03 4.48 -7.23
CA GLY A 75 -6.97 3.62 -6.50
C GLY A 75 -7.11 3.96 -5.02
N PHE A 76 -6.46 5.01 -4.56
CA PHE A 76 -6.60 5.45 -3.17
C PHE A 76 -7.96 6.09 -2.93
N LYS A 77 -8.46 5.96 -1.71
CA LYS A 77 -9.72 6.58 -1.27
C LYS A 77 -9.49 7.39 -0.01
N LYS A 78 -10.28 8.43 0.17
CA LYS A 78 -10.24 9.23 1.39
C LYS A 78 -10.47 8.35 2.62
N ASP A 79 -9.71 8.65 3.67
CA ASP A 79 -10.01 8.04 4.96
C ASP A 79 -11.19 8.76 5.65
N TRP A 80 -11.55 8.29 6.84
CA TRP A 80 -12.69 8.85 7.56
C TRP A 80 -12.48 10.29 8.02
N THR A 81 -11.22 10.76 8.13
CA THR A 81 -10.92 12.15 8.50
C THR A 81 -11.02 13.10 7.32
N GLY A 82 -10.96 12.59 6.10
CA GLY A 82 -10.90 13.38 4.88
C GLY A 82 -9.55 14.04 4.62
N LYS A 83 -8.55 13.84 5.48
CA LYS A 83 -7.24 14.50 5.39
C LYS A 83 -6.19 13.63 4.71
N SER A 84 -6.37 12.32 4.75
CA SER A 84 -5.42 11.36 4.18
C SER A 84 -6.13 10.42 3.23
N TYR A 85 -5.35 9.73 2.42
CA TYR A 85 -5.84 8.74 1.47
C TYR A 85 -5.26 7.37 1.80
N GLN A 86 -6.04 6.34 1.57
CA GLN A 86 -5.69 4.96 1.90
C GLN A 86 -5.90 4.04 0.72
N LEU A 87 -4.97 3.11 0.54
CA LEU A 87 -5.12 2.00 -0.40
C LEU A 87 -5.08 0.70 0.42
N TRP A 88 -6.23 0.06 0.56
CA TRP A 88 -6.37 -1.15 1.35
C TRP A 88 -5.93 -2.38 0.56
N ASN A 89 -5.20 -3.27 1.25
CA ASN A 89 -4.77 -4.56 0.70
C ASN A 89 -4.05 -4.43 -0.65
N ALA A 90 -2.97 -3.66 -0.67
CA ALA A 90 -2.24 -3.29 -1.89
C ALA A 90 -1.77 -4.50 -2.71
N GLY A 91 -1.47 -5.62 -2.06
CA GLY A 91 -1.03 -6.84 -2.74
C GLY A 91 -2.17 -7.74 -3.22
N GLY A 92 -3.42 -7.37 -2.96
CA GLY A 92 -4.58 -8.17 -3.36
C GLY A 92 -4.67 -9.54 -2.68
N TYR A 93 -4.05 -9.69 -1.51
CA TYR A 93 -4.05 -10.96 -0.80
C TYR A 93 -5.45 -11.30 -0.28
N ALA A 94 -5.98 -12.45 -0.68
CA ALA A 94 -7.34 -12.87 -0.34
C ALA A 94 -7.47 -13.50 1.05
N GLY A 95 -6.33 -13.86 1.68
CA GLY A 95 -6.34 -14.48 3.02
C GLY A 95 -6.54 -13.46 4.13
N GLN A 96 -6.45 -13.93 5.37
CA GLN A 96 -6.71 -13.11 6.57
C GLN A 96 -5.46 -12.59 7.25
N SER A 97 -4.27 -13.06 6.86
CA SER A 97 -3.03 -12.71 7.56
C SER A 97 -2.69 -11.22 7.46
N MET A 98 -2.62 -10.56 8.61
CA MET A 98 -2.18 -9.17 8.72
C MET A 98 -0.72 -9.01 8.26
N ASP A 99 0.15 -9.96 8.62
CA ASP A 99 1.58 -9.87 8.31
C ASP A 99 1.83 -9.91 6.79
N VAL A 100 1.09 -10.74 6.06
CA VAL A 100 1.18 -10.78 4.59
C VAL A 100 0.73 -9.46 3.99
N LYS A 101 -0.39 -8.93 4.46
CA LYS A 101 -0.94 -7.65 3.99
C LYS A 101 0.02 -6.50 4.29
N GLU A 102 0.61 -6.50 5.47
CA GLU A 102 1.58 -5.47 5.87
C GLU A 102 2.84 -5.51 5.00
N ALA A 103 3.38 -6.70 4.72
CA ALA A 103 4.55 -6.84 3.86
C ALA A 103 4.28 -6.28 2.46
N ALA A 104 3.11 -6.56 1.89
CA ALA A 104 2.73 -6.04 0.59
C ALA A 104 2.58 -4.51 0.61
N CYS A 105 1.95 -3.97 1.66
CA CYS A 105 1.77 -2.53 1.79
C CYS A 105 3.11 -1.80 2.00
N ASP A 106 4.03 -2.39 2.76
CA ASP A 106 5.38 -1.83 2.94
C ASP A 106 6.11 -1.71 1.60
N ALA A 107 6.04 -2.74 0.77
CA ALA A 107 6.67 -2.72 -0.55
C ALA A 107 6.03 -1.68 -1.47
N TYR A 108 4.71 -1.56 -1.44
CA TYR A 108 3.99 -0.55 -2.21
C TYR A 108 4.42 0.86 -1.79
N ALA A 109 4.41 1.13 -0.49
CA ALA A 109 4.84 2.42 0.04
C ALA A 109 6.31 2.71 -0.29
N GLY A 110 7.16 1.69 -0.29
CA GLY A 110 8.57 1.83 -0.65
C GLY A 110 8.76 2.34 -2.07
N VAL A 111 7.96 1.86 -3.02
CA VAL A 111 8.00 2.35 -4.40
C VAL A 111 7.59 3.82 -4.45
N LEU A 112 6.50 4.20 -3.77
CA LEU A 112 6.07 5.60 -3.72
C LEU A 112 7.16 6.48 -3.13
N ASN A 113 7.80 6.03 -2.04
CA ASN A 113 8.89 6.78 -1.42
C ASN A 113 10.09 6.97 -2.36
N SER A 114 10.37 5.98 -3.22
CA SER A 114 11.46 6.09 -4.20
C SER A 114 11.19 7.18 -5.24
N TYR A 115 9.95 7.56 -5.44
CA TYR A 115 9.55 8.67 -6.31
C TYR A 115 9.42 10.00 -5.55
N GLY A 116 9.76 10.02 -4.26
CA GLY A 116 9.66 11.21 -3.44
C GLY A 116 8.28 11.47 -2.85
N VAL A 117 7.37 10.53 -3.00
CA VAL A 117 6.02 10.62 -2.42
C VAL A 117 6.06 10.04 -1.01
N LYS A 118 5.55 10.78 -0.03
CA LYS A 118 5.52 10.32 1.35
C LYS A 118 4.33 9.39 1.56
N ALA A 119 4.63 8.12 1.75
CA ALA A 119 3.64 7.10 2.02
C ALA A 119 4.19 6.11 3.03
N HIS A 120 3.32 5.47 3.78
CA HIS A 120 3.73 4.45 4.73
C HIS A 120 2.65 3.37 4.86
N ALA A 121 3.08 2.19 5.27
CA ALA A 121 2.16 1.09 5.52
C ALA A 121 1.60 1.20 6.93
N CYS A 122 0.34 0.86 7.06
CA CYS A 122 -0.35 0.74 8.35
C CYS A 122 -1.00 -0.62 8.43
N SER A 123 -1.22 -1.09 9.64
CA SER A 123 -1.91 -2.35 9.86
C SER A 123 -2.71 -2.28 11.15
N ARG A 124 -3.72 -3.13 11.24
CA ARG A 124 -4.55 -3.24 12.43
C ARG A 124 -4.99 -4.68 12.58
N ALA A 125 -4.76 -5.24 13.76
CA ALA A 125 -5.26 -6.59 14.09
C ALA A 125 -6.78 -6.58 14.12
N ASP A 126 -7.34 -7.67 13.65
CA ASP A 126 -8.78 -7.88 13.65
C ASP A 126 -9.27 -8.25 15.06
#